data_bdcaa442183e12d289809b508b7d2909
#
_entry.id   bdcaa442183e12d289809b508b7d2909
#
_cell.length_a   1.000
_cell.length_b   1.000
_cell.length_c   1.000
_cell.angle_alpha   90.00
_cell.angle_beta   90.00
_cell.angle_gamma   90.00
#
_symmetry.space_group_name_H-M   'P 1'
#
loop_
_entity.id
_entity.type
_entity.pdbx_description
1 polymer ?
#
loop_
_entity_poly.entity_id
_entity_poly.type
_entity_poly.pdbx_seq_one_letter_code
_entity_poly.pdbx_strand_id
1 'polypeptide(L)'
;VAREAAASAPGARIGTTGRGIGPAYEDKVARRGLRLGDMLHRERFASKLGEVLDYHNFVLQHYHGEAPVDFQQVLDEAMEMAEELRPMVCDTVDLVHSVRKANENILFEGAQGSLLDIDHGTYPYVTSSNTTAGGTATGSGVGPLYLDYVLGITKAYTTRVGSGPFPTELSDDIG
;
A
#
# COMPACT_ATOMS: atom_id res chain seq x y z
N VAL A 1 -10.00 -3.31 -8.80
CA VAL A 1 -11.24 -2.93 -9.53
C VAL A 1 -11.93 -4.18 -10.04
N ALA A 2 -11.30 -5.00 -10.90
CA ALA A 2 -11.88 -6.22 -11.47
C ALA A 2 -12.43 -7.19 -10.40
N ARG A 3 -11.66 -7.44 -9.33
CA ARG A 3 -12.10 -8.28 -8.20
C ARG A 3 -13.37 -7.74 -7.51
N GLU A 4 -13.43 -6.43 -7.28
CA GLU A 4 -14.60 -5.79 -6.65
C GLU A 4 -15.82 -5.78 -7.60
N ALA A 5 -15.59 -5.62 -8.89
CA ALA A 5 -16.65 -5.68 -9.90
C ALA A 5 -17.25 -7.09 -10.00
N ALA A 6 -16.42 -8.13 -9.90
CA ALA A 6 -16.83 -9.53 -9.96
C ALA A 6 -17.55 -10.02 -8.68
N ALA A 7 -17.47 -9.29 -7.56
CA ALA A 7 -18.14 -9.64 -6.31
C ALA A 7 -19.66 -9.45 -6.44
N SER A 8 -20.38 -10.55 -6.70
CA SER A 8 -21.82 -10.56 -6.99
C SER A 8 -22.70 -10.58 -5.73
N ALA A 9 -22.18 -11.02 -4.60
CA ALA A 9 -22.96 -11.18 -3.37
C ALA A 9 -23.02 -9.88 -2.56
N PRO A 10 -24.17 -9.50 -1.96
CA PRO A 10 -24.26 -8.44 -1.00
C PRO A 10 -23.25 -8.68 0.15
N GLY A 11 -22.41 -7.69 0.47
CA GLY A 11 -21.38 -7.80 1.50
C GLY A 11 -20.07 -8.48 1.06
N ALA A 12 -19.96 -8.98 -0.15
CA ALA A 12 -18.71 -9.54 -0.70
C ALA A 12 -17.69 -8.44 -1.07
N ARG A 13 -18.15 -7.21 -1.23
CA ARG A 13 -17.30 -6.06 -1.52
C ARG A 13 -16.69 -5.52 -0.24
N ILE A 14 -15.37 -5.44 -0.20
CA ILE A 14 -14.64 -4.85 0.93
C ILE A 14 -14.62 -3.32 0.81
N GLY A 15 -14.76 -2.81 -0.40
CA GLY A 15 -14.54 -1.41 -0.75
C GLY A 15 -13.06 -1.15 -1.04
N THR A 16 -12.79 -0.45 -2.13
CA THR A 16 -11.41 -0.10 -2.51
C THR A 16 -11.36 1.27 -3.16
N THR A 17 -10.26 1.97 -2.98
CA THR A 17 -9.97 3.22 -3.71
C THR A 17 -9.57 2.96 -5.17
N GLY A 18 -9.38 1.69 -5.57
CA GLY A 18 -9.01 1.30 -6.93
C GLY A 18 -7.59 1.70 -7.35
N ARG A 19 -6.73 2.02 -6.39
CA ARG A 19 -5.35 2.51 -6.65
C ARG A 19 -4.28 1.42 -6.62
N GLY A 20 -4.66 0.15 -6.59
CA GLY A 20 -3.73 -0.98 -6.69
C GLY A 20 -2.91 -1.28 -5.44
N ILE A 21 -3.22 -0.68 -4.29
CA ILE A 21 -2.43 -0.87 -3.05
C ILE A 21 -2.47 -2.33 -2.58
N GLY A 22 -3.63 -2.95 -2.54
CA GLY A 22 -3.77 -4.37 -2.15
C GLY A 22 -2.92 -5.31 -3.02
N PRO A 23 -3.07 -5.29 -4.35
CA PRO A 23 -2.22 -6.09 -5.25
C PRO A 23 -0.73 -5.81 -5.10
N ALA A 24 -0.31 -4.55 -4.86
CA ALA A 24 1.10 -4.23 -4.62
C ALA A 24 1.65 -4.88 -3.35
N TYR A 25 0.87 -4.92 -2.27
CA TYR A 25 1.25 -5.65 -1.04
C TYR A 25 1.27 -7.17 -1.27
N GLU A 26 0.32 -7.71 -2.02
CA GLU A 26 0.31 -9.12 -2.41
C GLU A 26 1.59 -9.48 -3.18
N ASP A 27 1.96 -8.70 -4.19
CA ASP A 27 3.17 -8.91 -4.97
C ASP A 27 4.44 -8.78 -4.13
N LYS A 28 4.47 -7.82 -3.19
CA LYS A 28 5.57 -7.67 -2.24
C LYS A 28 5.77 -8.94 -1.41
N VAL A 29 4.70 -9.47 -0.82
CA VAL A 29 4.77 -10.68 0.03
C VAL A 29 5.08 -11.91 -0.79
N ALA A 30 4.55 -12.02 -2.01
CA ALA A 30 4.88 -13.06 -2.98
C ALA A 30 6.30 -12.94 -3.54
N ARG A 31 7.01 -11.85 -3.27
CA ARG A 31 8.39 -11.55 -3.72
C ARG A 31 8.53 -11.37 -5.23
N ARG A 32 7.45 -11.06 -5.93
CA ARG A 32 7.44 -10.69 -7.35
C ARG A 32 7.27 -9.17 -7.55
N GLY A 33 7.10 -8.41 -6.46
CA GLY A 33 6.89 -6.96 -6.52
C GLY A 33 8.07 -6.20 -7.13
N LEU A 34 7.74 -5.20 -7.94
CA LEU A 34 8.69 -4.24 -8.48
C LEU A 34 9.09 -3.25 -7.37
N ARG A 35 10.37 -2.94 -7.29
CA ARG A 35 10.90 -1.97 -6.33
C ARG A 35 11.25 -0.68 -7.05
N LEU A 36 11.13 0.46 -6.36
CA LEU A 36 11.49 1.76 -6.93
C LEU A 36 12.92 1.78 -7.49
N GLY A 37 13.87 1.15 -6.78
CA GLY A 37 15.25 1.03 -7.25
C GLY A 37 15.42 0.20 -8.53
N ASP A 38 14.47 -0.64 -8.89
CA ASP A 38 14.52 -1.39 -10.16
C ASP A 38 14.33 -0.45 -11.36
N MET A 39 13.49 0.61 -11.21
CA MET A 39 13.22 1.59 -12.26
C MET A 39 14.48 2.38 -12.69
N LEU A 40 15.51 2.43 -11.84
CA LEU A 40 16.77 3.07 -12.18
C LEU A 40 17.59 2.29 -13.23
N HIS A 41 17.18 1.06 -13.55
CA HIS A 41 17.84 0.15 -14.48
C HIS A 41 16.82 -0.45 -15.44
N ARG A 42 16.64 0.18 -16.62
CA ARG A 42 15.61 -0.17 -17.60
C ARG A 42 15.52 -1.66 -17.91
N GLU A 43 16.64 -2.32 -18.18
CA GLU A 43 16.64 -3.73 -18.57
C GLU A 43 16.17 -4.64 -17.43
N ARG A 44 16.65 -4.38 -16.21
CA ARG A 44 16.22 -5.13 -15.01
C ARG A 44 14.74 -4.91 -14.71
N PHE A 45 14.29 -3.66 -14.82
CA PHE A 45 12.87 -3.33 -14.63
C PHE A 45 11.99 -4.01 -15.67
N ALA A 46 12.37 -3.94 -16.96
CA ALA A 46 11.65 -4.57 -18.05
C ALA A 46 11.51 -6.09 -17.87
N SER A 47 12.61 -6.77 -17.49
CA SER A 47 12.57 -8.21 -17.21
C SER A 47 11.58 -8.57 -16.10
N LYS A 48 11.66 -7.89 -14.97
CA LYS A 48 10.74 -8.11 -13.83
C LYS A 48 9.31 -7.72 -14.17
N LEU A 49 9.09 -6.62 -14.90
CA LEU A 49 7.78 -6.20 -15.35
C LEU A 49 7.14 -7.27 -16.22
N GLY A 50 7.90 -7.87 -17.13
CA GLY A 50 7.42 -8.97 -17.97
C GLY A 50 6.89 -10.15 -17.15
N GLU A 51 7.65 -10.59 -16.14
CA GLU A 51 7.26 -11.69 -15.24
C GLU A 51 5.99 -11.35 -14.43
N VAL A 52 5.89 -10.11 -13.93
CA VAL A 52 4.72 -9.64 -13.16
C VAL A 52 3.48 -9.54 -14.06
N LEU A 53 3.64 -8.98 -15.26
CA LEU A 53 2.53 -8.84 -16.19
C LEU A 53 2.06 -10.18 -16.76
N ASP A 54 2.95 -11.14 -16.98
CA ASP A 54 2.55 -12.50 -17.39
C ASP A 54 1.55 -13.09 -16.38
N TYR A 55 1.89 -13.02 -15.09
CA TYR A 55 0.99 -13.48 -14.03
C TYR A 55 -0.32 -12.68 -13.96
N HIS A 56 -0.24 -11.35 -13.91
CA HIS A 56 -1.44 -10.53 -13.73
C HIS A 56 -2.35 -10.53 -14.95
N ASN A 57 -1.79 -10.55 -16.17
CA ASN A 57 -2.56 -10.65 -17.40
C ASN A 57 -3.25 -12.00 -17.53
N PHE A 58 -2.60 -13.09 -17.08
CA PHE A 58 -3.28 -14.38 -17.01
C PHE A 58 -4.51 -14.31 -16.09
N VAL A 59 -4.36 -13.72 -14.90
CA VAL A 59 -5.48 -13.57 -13.94
C VAL A 59 -6.56 -12.64 -14.50
N LEU A 60 -6.19 -11.51 -15.12
CA LEU A 60 -7.14 -10.58 -15.71
C LEU A 60 -7.97 -11.26 -16.80
N GLN A 61 -7.34 -11.94 -17.74
CA GLN A 61 -8.02 -12.55 -18.88
C GLN A 61 -8.83 -13.79 -18.48
N HIS A 62 -8.25 -14.70 -17.70
CA HIS A 62 -8.85 -16.01 -17.45
C HIS A 62 -9.72 -16.09 -16.20
N TYR A 63 -9.48 -15.24 -15.21
CA TYR A 63 -10.29 -15.23 -13.99
C TYR A 63 -11.30 -14.08 -13.96
N HIS A 64 -10.91 -12.90 -14.42
CA HIS A 64 -11.77 -11.71 -14.39
C HIS A 64 -12.47 -11.41 -15.71
N GLY A 65 -12.01 -12.00 -16.84
CA GLY A 65 -12.56 -11.71 -18.18
C GLY A 65 -12.25 -10.29 -18.67
N GLU A 66 -11.17 -9.70 -18.16
CA GLU A 66 -10.75 -8.33 -18.49
C GLU A 66 -9.62 -8.32 -19.53
N ALA A 67 -9.44 -7.18 -20.19
CA ALA A 67 -8.35 -7.00 -21.13
C ALA A 67 -6.98 -7.04 -20.42
N PRO A 68 -5.94 -7.58 -21.09
CA PRO A 68 -4.59 -7.54 -20.55
C PRO A 68 -4.04 -6.12 -20.54
N VAL A 69 -3.09 -5.89 -19.64
CA VAL A 69 -2.32 -4.65 -19.57
C VAL A 69 -1.18 -4.71 -20.58
N ASP A 70 -0.97 -3.64 -21.31
CA ASP A 70 0.10 -3.55 -22.32
C ASP A 70 1.46 -3.34 -21.65
N PHE A 71 2.40 -4.22 -21.96
CA PHE A 71 3.75 -4.19 -21.41
C PHE A 71 4.52 -2.92 -21.79
N GLN A 72 4.44 -2.54 -23.08
CA GLN A 72 5.25 -1.42 -23.58
C GLN A 72 4.74 -0.10 -23.02
N GLN A 73 3.43 0.06 -22.92
CA GLN A 73 2.84 1.23 -22.31
C GLN A 73 3.30 1.41 -20.86
N VAL A 74 3.20 0.35 -20.03
CA VAL A 74 3.63 0.41 -18.62
C VAL A 74 5.12 0.67 -18.50
N LEU A 75 5.93 0.06 -19.37
CA LEU A 75 7.38 0.27 -19.35
C LEU A 75 7.74 1.72 -19.66
N ASP A 76 7.11 2.31 -20.66
CA ASP A 76 7.42 3.68 -21.10
C ASP A 76 6.97 4.70 -20.03
N GLU A 77 5.77 4.54 -19.49
CA GLU A 77 5.27 5.37 -18.38
C GLU A 77 6.18 5.26 -17.14
N ALA A 78 6.63 4.05 -16.81
CA ALA A 78 7.52 3.82 -15.67
C ALA A 78 8.90 4.46 -15.89
N MET A 79 9.44 4.42 -17.11
CA MET A 79 10.73 5.02 -17.42
C MET A 79 10.68 6.55 -17.42
N GLU A 80 9.58 7.14 -17.86
CA GLU A 80 9.36 8.59 -17.74
C GLU A 80 9.35 9.03 -16.27
N MET A 81 8.55 8.32 -15.44
CA MET A 81 8.54 8.58 -13.98
C MET A 81 9.90 8.34 -13.33
N ALA A 82 10.68 7.35 -13.80
CA ALA A 82 11.99 7.04 -13.25
C ALA A 82 12.98 8.22 -13.39
N GLU A 83 12.95 8.93 -14.50
CA GLU A 83 13.82 10.11 -14.71
C GLU A 83 13.47 11.25 -13.74
N GLU A 84 12.19 11.45 -13.48
CA GLU A 84 11.70 12.45 -12.53
C GLU A 84 12.06 12.09 -11.08
N LEU A 85 11.93 10.83 -10.74
CA LEU A 85 12.15 10.32 -9.37
C LEU A 85 13.64 10.08 -9.04
N ARG A 86 14.48 9.86 -10.03
CA ARG A 86 15.91 9.52 -9.87
C ARG A 86 16.65 10.35 -8.82
N PRO A 87 16.54 11.70 -8.82
CA PRO A 87 17.24 12.53 -7.83
C PRO A 87 16.70 12.38 -6.40
N MET A 88 15.51 11.79 -6.21
CA MET A 88 14.86 11.58 -4.91
C MET A 88 15.07 10.17 -4.35
N VAL A 89 15.69 9.27 -5.11
CA VAL A 89 15.92 7.88 -4.69
C VAL A 89 17.22 7.77 -3.91
N CYS A 90 17.13 7.25 -2.69
CA CYS A 90 18.30 6.99 -1.84
C CYS A 90 18.09 5.71 -1.01
N ASP A 91 19.11 5.27 -0.30
CA ASP A 91 18.96 4.32 0.77
C ASP A 91 18.30 5.02 1.98
N THR A 92 17.01 4.74 2.16
CA THR A 92 16.22 5.39 3.21
C THR A 92 16.62 4.93 4.62
N VAL A 93 17.16 3.72 4.76
CA VAL A 93 17.65 3.22 6.06
C VAL A 93 18.88 4.02 6.48
N ASP A 94 19.85 4.19 5.57
CA ASP A 94 21.05 4.98 5.82
C ASP A 94 20.71 6.45 6.10
N LEU A 95 19.76 7.02 5.34
CA LEU A 95 19.31 8.39 5.55
C LEU A 95 18.73 8.58 6.95
N VAL A 96 17.75 7.76 7.34
CA VAL A 96 17.10 7.86 8.65
C VAL A 96 18.09 7.65 9.78
N HIS A 97 19.00 6.69 9.66
CA HIS A 97 20.07 6.48 10.65
C HIS A 97 21.02 7.67 10.75
N SER A 98 21.33 8.33 9.64
CA SER A 98 22.19 9.52 9.61
C SER A 98 21.54 10.71 10.33
N VAL A 99 20.26 10.97 10.03
CA VAL A 99 19.46 12.01 10.71
C VAL A 99 19.40 11.75 12.22
N ARG A 100 19.16 10.50 12.62
CA ARG A 100 19.16 10.11 14.04
C ARG A 100 20.52 10.33 14.70
N LYS A 101 21.63 9.97 14.03
CA LYS A 101 22.98 10.18 14.56
C LYS A 101 23.33 11.66 14.70
N ALA A 102 22.74 12.51 13.85
CA ALA A 102 22.84 13.95 13.96
C ALA A 102 22.00 14.55 15.11
N ASN A 103 21.26 13.70 15.83
CA ASN A 103 20.35 14.08 16.92
C ASN A 103 19.25 15.04 16.45
N GLU A 104 18.78 14.85 15.21
CA GLU A 104 17.66 15.58 14.63
C GLU A 104 16.34 14.87 14.91
N ASN A 105 15.25 15.62 14.91
CA ASN A 105 13.91 15.07 15.11
C ASN A 105 13.40 14.40 13.84
N ILE A 106 12.80 13.21 14.00
CA ILE A 106 12.17 12.46 12.90
C ILE A 106 10.71 12.26 13.26
N LEU A 107 9.81 12.70 12.36
CA LEU A 107 8.37 12.42 12.46
C LEU A 107 8.01 11.28 11.51
N PHE A 108 7.49 10.19 12.05
CA PHE A 108 6.87 9.13 11.27
C PHE A 108 5.36 9.30 11.30
N GLU A 109 4.78 9.60 10.16
CA GLU A 109 3.34 9.74 10.00
C GLU A 109 2.77 8.46 9.38
N GLY A 110 1.85 7.81 10.10
CA GLY A 110 1.08 6.68 9.59
C GLY A 110 -0.13 7.14 8.78
N ALA A 111 -0.81 6.18 8.18
CA ALA A 111 -2.06 6.40 7.46
C ALA A 111 -3.15 5.47 8.00
N GLN A 112 -4.40 5.77 7.68
CA GLN A 112 -5.61 5.08 8.14
C GLN A 112 -5.76 5.13 9.68
N GLY A 113 -6.27 4.06 10.28
CA GLY A 113 -6.49 3.96 11.72
C GLY A 113 -6.39 2.52 12.21
N SER A 114 -6.28 2.33 13.52
CA SER A 114 -6.04 1.03 14.15
C SER A 114 -7.10 -0.02 13.81
N LEU A 115 -8.37 0.39 13.61
CA LEU A 115 -9.44 -0.53 13.21
C LEU A 115 -9.34 -0.99 11.75
N LEU A 116 -8.47 -0.37 10.96
CA LEU A 116 -8.15 -0.74 9.58
C LEU A 116 -6.82 -1.49 9.44
N ASP A 117 -6.12 -1.75 10.54
CA ASP A 117 -4.87 -2.51 10.52
C ASP A 117 -5.09 -3.93 10.01
N ILE A 118 -4.18 -4.42 9.15
CA ILE A 118 -4.32 -5.74 8.52
C ILE A 118 -4.36 -6.89 9.54
N ASP A 119 -3.64 -6.75 10.66
CA ASP A 119 -3.53 -7.80 11.67
C ASP A 119 -4.51 -7.59 12.84
N HIS A 120 -4.72 -6.34 13.26
CA HIS A 120 -5.48 -6.00 14.46
C HIS A 120 -6.82 -5.31 14.21
N GLY A 121 -7.12 -4.98 12.95
CA GLY A 121 -8.36 -4.33 12.57
C GLY A 121 -9.55 -5.27 12.42
N THR A 122 -10.63 -4.74 11.85
CA THR A 122 -11.89 -5.48 11.61
C THR A 122 -11.81 -6.30 10.33
N TYR A 123 -10.89 -7.27 10.28
CA TYR A 123 -10.69 -8.15 9.13
C TYR A 123 -12.01 -8.83 8.70
N PRO A 124 -12.34 -8.94 7.40
CA PRO A 124 -11.55 -8.56 6.22
C PRO A 124 -11.67 -7.09 5.80
N TYR A 125 -12.42 -6.26 6.52
CA TYR A 125 -12.68 -4.86 6.20
C TYR A 125 -11.54 -3.96 6.72
N VAL A 126 -10.35 -4.17 6.19
CA VAL A 126 -9.09 -3.54 6.61
C VAL A 126 -8.29 -3.05 5.41
N THR A 127 -7.27 -2.22 5.64
CA THR A 127 -6.27 -1.93 4.62
C THR A 127 -5.30 -3.11 4.46
N SER A 128 -4.46 -3.08 3.43
CA SER A 128 -3.48 -4.13 3.16
C SER A 128 -2.16 -3.94 3.93
N SER A 129 -2.10 -2.98 4.85
CA SER A 129 -0.88 -2.62 5.57
C SER A 129 -1.11 -2.52 7.08
N ASN A 130 -0.01 -2.50 7.85
CA ASN A 130 -0.06 -2.17 9.25
C ASN A 130 -0.20 -0.66 9.45
N THR A 131 -1.16 -0.26 10.27
CA THR A 131 -1.48 1.13 10.58
C THR A 131 -1.04 1.54 11.99
N THR A 132 -0.59 0.58 12.78
CA THR A 132 -0.09 0.79 14.14
C THR A 132 1.38 1.23 14.13
N ALA A 133 1.86 1.80 15.24
CA ALA A 133 3.22 2.29 15.37
C ALA A 133 4.30 1.22 15.08
N GLY A 134 3.99 -0.07 15.32
CA GLY A 134 4.88 -1.18 14.98
C GLY A 134 5.26 -1.25 13.50
N GLY A 135 4.36 -0.82 12.60
CA GLY A 135 4.62 -0.74 11.16
C GLY A 135 5.74 0.22 10.78
N THR A 136 6.01 1.22 11.62
CA THR A 136 7.11 2.17 11.43
C THR A 136 8.46 1.48 11.41
N ALA A 137 8.70 0.58 12.35
CA ALA A 137 9.99 -0.13 12.45
C ALA A 137 10.26 -1.00 11.21
N THR A 138 9.26 -1.78 10.77
CA THR A 138 9.41 -2.63 9.58
C THR A 138 9.46 -1.84 8.28
N GLY A 139 8.76 -0.71 8.20
CA GLY A 139 8.68 0.12 6.99
C GLY A 139 9.91 1.00 6.78
N SER A 140 10.50 1.53 7.84
CA SER A 140 11.63 2.47 7.78
C SER A 140 13.00 1.82 8.04
N GLY A 141 13.03 0.61 8.62
CA GLY A 141 14.27 -0.03 9.07
C GLY A 141 14.82 0.51 10.40
N VAL A 142 14.07 1.38 11.07
CA VAL A 142 14.42 1.88 12.41
C VAL A 142 14.06 0.83 13.46
N GLY A 143 14.97 0.52 14.36
CA GLY A 143 14.68 -0.39 15.46
C GLY A 143 13.57 0.15 16.39
N PRO A 144 12.68 -0.71 16.92
CA PRO A 144 11.53 -0.25 17.70
C PRO A 144 11.90 0.52 18.97
N LEU A 145 13.10 0.29 19.51
CA LEU A 145 13.62 1.02 20.68
C LEU A 145 14.02 2.47 20.38
N TYR A 146 14.01 2.87 19.10
CA TYR A 146 14.31 4.25 18.69
C TYR A 146 13.04 5.05 18.36
N LEU A 147 11.88 4.56 18.72
CA LEU A 147 10.63 5.30 18.72
C LEU A 147 10.42 5.87 20.13
N ASP A 148 10.86 7.09 20.32
CA ASP A 148 10.86 7.73 21.65
C ASP A 148 9.44 8.08 22.14
N TYR A 149 8.54 8.39 21.19
CA TYR A 149 7.18 8.81 21.49
C TYR A 149 6.18 8.35 20.41
N VAL A 150 5.01 7.93 20.84
CA VAL A 150 3.89 7.58 19.94
C VAL A 150 2.70 8.47 20.25
N LEU A 151 2.34 9.32 19.29
CA LEU A 151 1.16 10.17 19.36
C LEU A 151 -0.04 9.47 18.73
N GLY A 152 -1.04 9.15 19.53
CA GLY A 152 -2.33 8.66 19.05
C GLY A 152 -3.25 9.83 18.72
N ILE A 153 -3.76 9.86 17.49
CA ILE A 153 -4.75 10.84 17.04
C ILE A 153 -6.12 10.18 17.05
N THR A 154 -7.07 10.82 17.71
CA THR A 154 -8.47 10.38 17.71
C THR A 154 -9.38 11.52 17.28
N LYS A 155 -10.43 11.19 16.51
CA LYS A 155 -11.47 12.15 16.16
C LYS A 155 -12.44 12.37 17.32
N ALA A 156 -13.07 13.53 17.37
CA ALA A 156 -14.16 13.80 18.30
C ALA A 156 -15.40 12.90 18.04
N TYR A 157 -15.57 12.47 16.81
CA TYR A 157 -16.54 11.45 16.40
C TYR A 157 -15.92 10.51 15.37
N THR A 158 -16.32 9.25 15.41
CA THR A 158 -15.78 8.23 14.50
C THR A 158 -16.45 8.34 13.13
N THR A 159 -15.65 8.16 12.07
CA THR A 159 -16.15 8.03 10.70
C THR A 159 -15.58 6.78 10.07
N ARG A 160 -16.36 6.15 9.19
CA ARG A 160 -15.89 5.00 8.40
C ARG A 160 -16.26 5.21 6.94
N VAL A 161 -15.32 4.91 6.05
CA VAL A 161 -15.55 4.83 4.60
C VAL A 161 -15.31 3.39 4.18
N GLY A 162 -16.21 2.85 3.34
CA GLY A 162 -16.20 1.46 2.92
C GLY A 162 -17.11 0.58 3.79
N SER A 163 -17.12 -0.72 3.48
CA SER A 163 -17.93 -1.71 4.18
C SER A 163 -17.32 -2.11 5.51
N GLY A 164 -18.09 -2.84 6.32
CA GLY A 164 -17.64 -3.41 7.57
C GLY A 164 -18.41 -2.92 8.79
N PRO A 165 -18.13 -3.47 9.98
CA PRO A 165 -18.86 -3.14 11.19
C PRO A 165 -18.62 -1.68 11.62
N PHE A 166 -19.71 -1.02 11.96
CA PHE A 166 -19.70 0.32 12.53
C PHE A 166 -20.77 0.43 13.62
N PRO A 167 -20.52 -0.15 14.83
CA PRO A 167 -21.52 -0.28 15.88
C PRO A 167 -22.08 1.04 16.42
N THR A 168 -21.36 2.13 16.20
CA THR A 168 -21.73 3.48 16.66
C THR A 168 -22.28 4.36 15.52
N GLU A 169 -22.67 3.75 14.40
CA GLU A 169 -23.28 4.46 13.29
C GLU A 169 -24.58 5.13 13.74
N LEU A 170 -24.70 6.42 13.44
CA LEU A 170 -25.94 7.17 13.67
C LEU A 170 -26.83 7.03 12.44
N SER A 171 -28.03 6.52 12.65
CA SER A 171 -29.02 6.30 11.59
C SER A 171 -30.14 7.35 11.62
N ASP A 172 -29.96 8.44 12.34
CA ASP A 172 -30.86 9.56 12.47
C ASP A 172 -30.41 10.78 11.64
N ASP A 173 -31.12 11.88 11.78
CA ASP A 173 -30.88 13.14 11.03
C ASP A 173 -29.52 13.80 11.38
N ILE A 174 -28.77 13.28 12.35
CA ILE A 174 -27.45 13.76 12.78
C ILE A 174 -26.32 12.97 12.08
N GLY A 175 -26.58 11.72 11.66
CA GLY A 175 -25.61 10.77 11.07
C GLY A 175 -25.35 10.91 9.58
#